data_cf1cfe9be4c6a66730f4bf79c928f41d
#
_entry.id   cf1cfe9be4c6a66730f4bf79c928f41d
#
_cell.length_a   1.000
_cell.length_b   1.000
_cell.length_c   1.000
_cell.angle_alpha   90.00
_cell.angle_beta   90.00
_cell.angle_gamma   90.00
#
_symmetry.space_group_name_H-M   'P 1'
#
loop_
_entity.id
_entity.type
_entity.pdbx_description
1 polymer ?
#
loop_
_entity_poly.entity_id
_entity_poly.type
_entity_poly.pdbx_seq_one_letter_code
_entity_poly.pdbx_strand_id
1 'polypeptide(L)'
;EQVYTFDEPLAMSAVISSQEQREDFKAWLSHFRGSEEYAMLNDLYFERGIVGRVMGQGLTAKNAGGISSYDDLFRDMCEKEGYDWRLISAIAYSESRFNPYVVSRKGAKGLMQVMPRVARQFGVQGDLMDPENNVLLALKVLGKIEKSLDFAPGTSSADRMKIVLACYN
;
A
#
# COMPACT_ATOMS: atom_id res chain seq x y z
N GLU A 1 -1.39 12.07 -35.45
CA GLU A 1 -1.08 11.52 -34.12
C GLU A 1 -1.68 10.12 -34.04
N GLN A 2 -0.85 9.08 -34.05
CA GLN A 2 -1.30 7.70 -34.06
C GLN A 2 -1.04 7.11 -32.69
N VAL A 3 -2.10 6.76 -31.96
CA VAL A 3 -2.05 6.12 -30.65
C VAL A 3 -1.99 4.61 -30.87
N TYR A 4 -0.96 3.98 -30.32
CA TYR A 4 -0.85 2.52 -30.29
C TYR A 4 -1.36 2.01 -28.95
N THR A 5 -2.41 1.22 -28.96
CA THR A 5 -2.90 0.47 -27.80
C THR A 5 -2.42 -0.97 -27.88
N PHE A 6 -1.95 -1.52 -26.80
CA PHE A 6 -1.56 -2.93 -26.70
C PHE A 6 -2.72 -3.70 -26.05
N ASP A 7 -3.05 -4.85 -26.62
CA ASP A 7 -4.17 -5.72 -26.19
C ASP A 7 -3.88 -6.46 -24.86
N GLU A 8 -3.22 -5.80 -23.92
CA GLU A 8 -2.94 -6.37 -22.61
C GLU A 8 -3.47 -5.45 -21.50
N PRO A 9 -3.73 -5.96 -20.29
CA PRO A 9 -4.41 -5.21 -19.23
C PRO A 9 -3.70 -3.92 -18.77
N LEU A 10 -2.47 -3.68 -19.23
CA LEU A 10 -1.80 -2.37 -19.17
C LEU A 10 -1.51 -1.91 -20.60
N ALA A 11 -2.33 -1.00 -21.09
CA ALA A 11 -2.05 -0.32 -22.36
C ALA A 11 -0.97 0.74 -22.12
N MET A 12 0.17 0.58 -22.76
CA MET A 12 1.17 1.63 -22.87
C MET A 12 0.93 2.37 -24.18
N SER A 13 0.60 3.66 -24.13
CA SER A 13 0.46 4.51 -25.30
C SER A 13 1.70 5.37 -25.49
N ALA A 14 2.24 5.41 -26.69
CA ALA A 14 3.35 6.27 -27.06
C ALA A 14 2.95 7.16 -28.24
N VAL A 15 3.24 8.45 -28.15
CA VAL A 15 3.09 9.38 -29.27
C VAL A 15 4.42 9.42 -30.02
N ILE A 16 4.44 8.91 -31.25
CA ILE A 16 5.63 8.80 -32.07
C ILE A 16 5.42 9.60 -33.36
N SER A 17 6.30 10.56 -33.62
CA SER A 17 6.13 11.56 -34.68
C SER A 17 6.70 11.10 -36.03
N SER A 18 7.70 10.19 -36.06
CA SER A 18 8.33 9.73 -37.32
C SER A 18 8.15 8.24 -37.54
N GLN A 19 8.23 7.83 -38.82
CA GLN A 19 8.16 6.42 -39.24
C GLN A 19 9.36 5.62 -38.69
N GLU A 20 10.57 6.22 -38.71
CA GLU A 20 11.80 5.63 -38.21
C GLU A 20 11.70 5.32 -36.73
N GLN A 21 11.26 6.29 -35.93
CA GLN A 21 11.04 6.08 -34.49
C GLN A 21 10.01 5.00 -34.19
N ARG A 22 9.02 4.80 -35.07
CA ARG A 22 8.02 3.71 -34.92
C ARG A 22 8.64 2.34 -35.10
N GLU A 23 9.49 2.18 -36.14
CA GLU A 23 10.17 0.92 -36.39
C GLU A 23 11.17 0.59 -35.27
N ASP A 24 11.93 1.57 -34.81
CA ASP A 24 12.85 1.42 -33.67
C ASP A 24 12.09 1.02 -32.41
N PHE A 25 10.97 1.67 -32.11
CA PHE A 25 10.15 1.35 -30.96
C PHE A 25 9.56 -0.06 -31.02
N LYS A 26 9.08 -0.47 -32.20
CA LYS A 26 8.58 -1.84 -32.40
C LYS A 26 9.67 -2.89 -32.22
N ALA A 27 10.87 -2.62 -32.76
CA ALA A 27 12.01 -3.51 -32.62
C ALA A 27 12.43 -3.63 -31.15
N TRP A 28 12.53 -2.49 -30.45
CA TRP A 28 12.82 -2.45 -29.02
C TRP A 28 11.75 -3.21 -28.21
N LEU A 29 10.47 -2.97 -28.45
CA LEU A 29 9.36 -3.61 -27.75
C LEU A 29 9.37 -5.13 -27.94
N SER A 30 9.64 -5.59 -29.17
CA SER A 30 9.76 -7.01 -29.47
C SER A 30 10.92 -7.65 -28.70
N HIS A 31 12.07 -6.97 -28.66
CA HIS A 31 13.23 -7.42 -27.90
C HIS A 31 12.95 -7.43 -26.40
N PHE A 32 12.36 -6.34 -25.86
CA PHE A 32 12.02 -6.22 -24.46
C PHE A 32 11.04 -7.31 -24.01
N ARG A 33 10.01 -7.64 -24.80
CA ARG A 33 9.07 -8.74 -24.52
C ARG A 33 9.72 -10.12 -24.42
N GLY A 34 10.85 -10.31 -25.06
CA GLY A 34 11.63 -11.54 -24.98
C GLY A 34 12.68 -11.54 -23.87
N SER A 35 12.81 -10.44 -23.08
CA SER A 35 13.83 -10.31 -22.08
C SER A 35 13.44 -10.92 -20.74
N GLU A 36 14.45 -11.24 -19.91
CA GLU A 36 14.24 -11.70 -18.52
C GLU A 36 13.59 -10.60 -17.67
N GLU A 37 13.91 -9.32 -17.93
CA GLU A 37 13.31 -8.18 -17.26
C GLU A 37 11.80 -8.12 -17.51
N TYR A 38 11.35 -8.33 -18.75
CA TYR A 38 9.93 -8.38 -19.06
C TYR A 38 9.26 -9.57 -18.37
N ALA A 39 9.87 -10.75 -18.40
CA ALA A 39 9.33 -11.94 -17.73
C ALA A 39 9.19 -11.70 -16.21
N MET A 40 10.19 -11.08 -15.59
CA MET A 40 10.17 -10.72 -14.17
C MET A 40 9.10 -9.67 -13.86
N LEU A 41 8.96 -8.64 -14.69
CA LEU A 41 7.92 -7.61 -14.52
C LEU A 41 6.53 -8.20 -14.75
N ASN A 42 6.36 -9.04 -15.77
CA ASN A 42 5.10 -9.72 -16.05
C ASN A 42 4.68 -10.63 -14.89
N ASP A 43 5.59 -11.44 -14.36
CA ASP A 43 5.34 -12.27 -13.18
C ASP A 43 4.96 -11.42 -11.96
N LEU A 44 5.73 -10.35 -11.70
CA LEU A 44 5.52 -9.46 -10.57
C LEU A 44 4.16 -8.73 -10.65
N TYR A 45 3.81 -8.21 -11.82
CA TYR A 45 2.65 -7.33 -11.98
C TYR A 45 1.38 -8.05 -12.41
N PHE A 46 1.48 -9.14 -13.16
CA PHE A 46 0.33 -9.82 -13.74
C PHE A 46 0.12 -11.23 -13.21
N GLU A 47 1.14 -12.08 -13.20
CA GLU A 47 1.01 -13.48 -12.77
C GLU A 47 0.79 -13.61 -11.25
N ARG A 48 1.60 -12.92 -10.46
CA ARG A 48 1.39 -12.87 -9.00
C ARG A 48 0.22 -11.98 -8.60
N GLY A 49 -0.43 -11.34 -9.56
CA GLY A 49 -1.61 -10.53 -9.34
C GLY A 49 -1.40 -9.31 -8.43
N ILE A 50 -0.15 -8.87 -8.28
CA ILE A 50 0.18 -7.73 -7.42
C ILE A 50 -0.51 -6.46 -7.93
N VAL A 51 -0.43 -6.16 -9.22
CA VAL A 51 -1.09 -4.97 -9.78
C VAL A 51 -2.60 -5.15 -9.89
N GLY A 52 -3.08 -6.31 -10.28
CA GLY A 52 -4.52 -6.61 -10.29
C GLY A 52 -5.16 -6.48 -8.91
N ARG A 53 -4.44 -6.90 -7.85
CA ARG A 53 -4.86 -6.71 -6.47
C ARG A 53 -4.66 -5.29 -5.98
N VAL A 54 -3.58 -4.62 -6.38
CA VAL A 54 -3.24 -3.26 -5.92
C VAL A 54 -4.04 -2.19 -6.67
N MET A 55 -4.17 -2.28 -7.99
CA MET A 55 -4.95 -1.30 -8.77
C MET A 55 -6.46 -1.61 -8.78
N GLY A 56 -6.85 -2.88 -8.69
CA GLY A 56 -8.26 -3.28 -8.66
C GLY A 56 -8.90 -3.23 -7.28
N GLN A 57 -8.12 -3.33 -6.21
CA GLN A 57 -8.64 -3.42 -4.84
C GLN A 57 -8.27 -2.24 -3.94
N GLY A 58 -7.17 -1.54 -4.18
CA GLY A 58 -6.70 -0.47 -3.29
C GLY A 58 -7.42 0.87 -3.44
N LEU A 59 -8.05 1.12 -4.59
CA LEU A 59 -8.66 2.42 -4.92
C LEU A 59 -10.15 2.34 -5.26
N THR A 60 -10.72 1.15 -5.36
CA THR A 60 -12.16 0.99 -5.58
C THR A 60 -12.83 0.55 -4.29
N ALA A 61 -13.54 1.45 -3.66
CA ALA A 61 -14.48 1.09 -2.62
C ALA A 61 -15.44 0.03 -3.16
N LYS A 62 -15.52 -1.12 -2.51
CA LYS A 62 -16.42 -2.23 -2.92
C LYS A 62 -17.90 -1.83 -2.89
N ASN A 63 -18.24 -0.74 -2.22
CA ASN A 63 -19.60 -0.22 -2.06
C ASN A 63 -19.63 1.30 -2.19
N ALA A 64 -20.73 1.86 -2.64
CA ALA A 64 -20.98 3.31 -2.57
C ALA A 64 -20.86 3.77 -1.10
N GLY A 65 -19.81 4.54 -0.79
CA GLY A 65 -19.52 5.04 0.57
C GLY A 65 -18.34 4.37 1.29
N GLY A 66 -17.64 3.38 0.68
CA GLY A 66 -16.39 2.83 1.20
C GLY A 66 -15.19 3.74 0.94
N ILE A 67 -14.11 3.55 1.72
CA ILE A 67 -12.83 4.27 1.59
C ILE A 67 -11.82 3.43 0.79
N SER A 68 -11.75 2.13 1.10
CA SER A 68 -10.81 1.20 0.47
C SER A 68 -11.37 -0.23 0.43
N SER A 69 -10.66 -1.13 -0.24
CA SER A 69 -10.96 -2.57 -0.19
C SER A 69 -10.63 -3.23 1.16
N TYR A 70 -9.96 -2.50 2.04
CA TYR A 70 -9.56 -2.95 3.38
C TYR A 70 -10.50 -2.45 4.49
N ASP A 71 -11.63 -1.84 4.16
CA ASP A 71 -12.53 -1.24 5.14
C ASP A 71 -13.05 -2.26 6.15
N ASP A 72 -13.40 -3.48 5.69
CA ASP A 72 -13.87 -4.55 6.58
C ASP A 72 -12.75 -5.00 7.52
N LEU A 73 -11.52 -5.16 7.01
CA LEU A 73 -10.34 -5.47 7.81
C LEU A 73 -10.09 -4.40 8.88
N PHE A 74 -10.12 -3.12 8.49
CA PHE A 74 -9.92 -2.04 9.44
C PHE A 74 -11.00 -1.98 10.50
N ARG A 75 -12.29 -2.19 10.14
CA ARG A 75 -13.39 -2.24 11.12
C ARG A 75 -13.21 -3.37 12.11
N ASP A 76 -12.98 -4.58 11.63
CA ASP A 76 -12.85 -5.77 12.49
C ASP A 76 -11.68 -5.66 13.46
N MET A 77 -10.56 -5.11 13.02
CA MET A 77 -9.37 -4.99 13.84
C MET A 77 -9.45 -3.79 14.82
N CYS A 78 -9.99 -2.67 14.37
CA CYS A 78 -10.10 -1.48 15.19
C CYS A 78 -11.18 -1.61 16.28
N GLU A 79 -12.26 -2.35 16.03
CA GLU A 79 -13.30 -2.63 17.02
C GLU A 79 -12.72 -3.30 18.27
N LYS A 80 -11.79 -4.25 18.09
CA LYS A 80 -11.14 -4.98 19.18
C LYS A 80 -10.18 -4.13 20.00
N GLU A 81 -9.55 -3.14 19.37
CA GLU A 81 -8.49 -2.32 19.95
C GLU A 81 -8.99 -0.90 20.36
N GLY A 82 -10.26 -0.58 20.07
CA GLY A 82 -10.87 0.70 20.45
C GLY A 82 -10.47 1.91 19.60
N TYR A 83 -10.02 1.69 18.35
CA TYR A 83 -9.65 2.76 17.42
C TYR A 83 -10.79 3.07 16.43
N ASP A 84 -10.85 4.32 15.96
CA ASP A 84 -11.69 4.65 14.79
C ASP A 84 -11.03 4.08 13.52
N TRP A 85 -11.72 3.14 12.87
CA TRP A 85 -11.23 2.50 11.66
C TRP A 85 -10.97 3.48 10.51
N ARG A 86 -11.70 4.62 10.47
CA ARG A 86 -11.50 5.66 9.46
C ARG A 86 -10.16 6.36 9.63
N LEU A 87 -9.75 6.56 10.88
CA LEU A 87 -8.42 7.10 11.20
C LEU A 87 -7.31 6.15 10.75
N ILE A 88 -7.44 4.85 11.04
CA ILE A 88 -6.47 3.84 10.62
C ILE A 88 -6.43 3.73 9.09
N SER A 89 -7.58 3.82 8.42
CA SER A 89 -7.67 3.90 6.97
C SER A 89 -6.94 5.14 6.41
N ALA A 90 -7.08 6.29 7.03
CA ALA A 90 -6.36 7.52 6.63
C ALA A 90 -4.85 7.39 6.80
N ILE A 91 -4.38 6.75 7.87
CA ILE A 91 -2.95 6.45 8.06
C ILE A 91 -2.46 5.52 6.95
N ALA A 92 -3.16 4.41 6.69
CA ALA A 92 -2.81 3.48 5.62
C ALA A 92 -2.75 4.15 4.24
N TYR A 93 -3.67 5.07 3.97
CA TYR A 93 -3.61 5.87 2.75
C TYR A 93 -2.38 6.77 2.69
N SER A 94 -2.04 7.45 3.79
CA SER A 94 -0.85 8.31 3.88
C SER A 94 0.44 7.52 3.69
N GLU A 95 0.54 6.34 4.32
CA GLU A 95 1.74 5.51 4.35
C GLU A 95 2.00 4.74 3.05
N SER A 96 0.96 4.16 2.46
CA SER A 96 1.12 3.22 1.34
C SER A 96 0.17 3.44 0.17
N ARG A 97 -0.79 4.38 0.25
CA ARG A 97 -1.92 4.49 -0.69
C ARG A 97 -2.71 3.18 -0.80
N PHE A 98 -2.87 2.48 0.31
CA PHE A 98 -3.49 1.16 0.41
C PHE A 98 -2.74 0.05 -0.35
N ASN A 99 -1.46 0.24 -0.66
CA ASN A 99 -0.65 -0.80 -1.30
C ASN A 99 0.08 -1.63 -0.23
N PRO A 100 -0.28 -2.92 -0.03
CA PRO A 100 0.33 -3.76 0.99
C PRO A 100 1.77 -4.17 0.65
N TYR A 101 2.22 -3.95 -0.58
CA TYR A 101 3.53 -4.41 -1.08
C TYR A 101 4.59 -3.31 -1.11
N VAL A 102 4.28 -2.12 -0.61
CA VAL A 102 5.26 -1.02 -0.57
C VAL A 102 6.37 -1.31 0.43
N VAL A 103 7.60 -1.10 -0.03
CA VAL A 103 8.80 -1.07 0.81
C VAL A 103 9.44 0.30 0.67
N SER A 104 9.55 1.02 1.78
CA SER A 104 10.22 2.34 1.78
C SER A 104 11.74 2.20 1.66
N ARG A 105 12.43 3.29 1.32
CA ARG A 105 13.89 3.34 1.28
C ARG A 105 14.55 2.96 2.63
N LYS A 106 13.85 3.18 3.74
CA LYS A 106 14.30 2.83 5.09
C LYS A 106 13.91 1.40 5.50
N GLY A 107 13.21 0.66 4.63
CA GLY A 107 12.80 -0.72 4.85
C GLY A 107 11.48 -0.90 5.61
N ALA A 108 10.67 0.15 5.78
CA ALA A 108 9.30 0.02 6.27
C ALA A 108 8.44 -0.72 5.24
N LYS A 109 7.50 -1.53 5.68
CA LYS A 109 6.75 -2.47 4.82
C LYS A 109 5.25 -2.41 5.06
N GLY A 110 4.50 -2.68 3.98
CA GLY A 110 3.08 -2.97 4.03
C GLY A 110 2.17 -1.75 4.11
N LEU A 111 0.89 -2.00 4.36
CA LEU A 111 -0.17 -0.99 4.41
C LEU A 111 0.13 0.19 5.34
N MET A 112 0.65 -0.12 6.53
CA MET A 112 0.91 0.81 7.61
C MET A 112 2.40 1.17 7.75
N GLN A 113 3.23 0.77 6.77
CA GLN A 113 4.67 1.04 6.70
C GLN A 113 5.42 0.72 8.01
N VAL A 114 5.20 -0.48 8.54
CA VAL A 114 5.85 -0.88 9.79
C VAL A 114 7.27 -1.39 9.54
N MET A 115 8.19 -0.99 10.42
CA MET A 115 9.58 -1.43 10.34
C MET A 115 9.74 -2.88 10.83
N PRO A 116 10.53 -3.74 10.15
CA PRO A 116 10.78 -5.12 10.58
C PRO A 116 11.37 -5.26 11.99
N ARG A 117 12.16 -4.26 12.42
CA ARG A 117 12.66 -4.22 13.81
C ARG A 117 11.54 -4.13 14.84
N VAL A 118 10.47 -3.39 14.50
CA VAL A 118 9.30 -3.21 15.36
C VAL A 118 8.53 -4.53 15.45
N ALA A 119 8.33 -5.23 14.34
CA ALA A 119 7.72 -6.56 14.33
C ALA A 119 8.42 -7.52 15.30
N ARG A 120 9.76 -7.58 15.24
CA ARG A 120 10.56 -8.40 16.17
C ARG A 120 10.38 -7.99 17.63
N GLN A 121 10.33 -6.68 17.92
CA GLN A 121 10.16 -6.17 19.27
C GLN A 121 8.80 -6.57 19.88
N PHE A 122 7.77 -6.69 19.05
CA PHE A 122 6.43 -7.10 19.49
C PHE A 122 6.20 -8.63 19.37
N GLY A 123 7.20 -9.39 18.94
CA GLY A 123 7.09 -10.84 18.78
C GLY A 123 6.09 -11.24 17.68
N VAL A 124 5.77 -10.33 16.76
CA VAL A 124 4.91 -10.64 15.62
C VAL A 124 5.74 -11.39 14.60
N GLN A 125 5.36 -12.65 14.38
CA GLN A 125 5.93 -13.51 13.35
C GLN A 125 4.96 -13.52 12.16
N GLY A 126 5.50 -13.39 10.96
CA GLY A 126 4.71 -13.40 9.74
C GLY A 126 5.20 -12.39 8.71
N ASP A 127 4.58 -12.43 7.55
CA ASP A 127 4.90 -11.51 6.47
C ASP A 127 4.30 -10.12 6.77
N LEU A 128 5.14 -9.09 6.72
CA LEU A 128 4.71 -7.70 6.86
C LEU A 128 4.02 -7.16 5.59
N MET A 129 4.02 -7.92 4.50
CA MET A 129 3.21 -7.63 3.31
C MET A 129 1.78 -8.18 3.45
N ASP A 130 1.54 -9.07 4.41
CA ASP A 130 0.19 -9.50 4.75
C ASP A 130 -0.56 -8.36 5.44
N PRO A 131 -1.72 -7.94 4.89
CA PRO A 131 -2.49 -6.81 5.41
C PRO A 131 -2.90 -6.97 6.88
N GLU A 132 -3.32 -8.17 7.28
CA GLU A 132 -3.82 -8.45 8.61
C GLU A 132 -2.70 -8.33 9.65
N ASN A 133 -1.58 -8.99 9.41
CA ASN A 133 -0.39 -8.90 10.26
C ASN A 133 0.14 -7.46 10.37
N ASN A 134 0.12 -6.73 9.26
CA ASN A 134 0.64 -5.37 9.18
C ASN A 134 -0.22 -4.38 9.98
N VAL A 135 -1.54 -4.44 9.83
CA VAL A 135 -2.49 -3.60 10.57
C VAL A 135 -2.47 -3.94 12.07
N LEU A 136 -2.49 -5.24 12.42
CA LEU A 136 -2.39 -5.68 13.82
C LEU A 136 -1.16 -5.11 14.52
N LEU A 137 -0.02 -5.17 13.86
CA LEU A 137 1.22 -4.65 14.41
C LEU A 137 1.18 -3.13 14.57
N ALA A 138 0.64 -2.40 13.58
CA ALA A 138 0.49 -0.96 13.67
C ALA A 138 -0.40 -0.53 14.85
N LEU A 139 -1.53 -1.22 15.06
CA LEU A 139 -2.41 -0.97 16.20
C LEU A 139 -1.69 -1.22 17.53
N LYS A 140 -0.91 -2.30 17.65
CA LYS A 140 -0.07 -2.56 18.84
C LYS A 140 0.96 -1.45 19.08
N VAL A 141 1.57 -0.93 18.00
CA VAL A 141 2.52 0.19 18.10
C VAL A 141 1.82 1.45 18.59
N LEU A 142 0.68 1.81 18.02
CA LEU A 142 -0.14 2.95 18.45
C LEU A 142 -0.51 2.83 19.95
N GLY A 143 -1.01 1.67 20.37
CA GLY A 143 -1.37 1.44 21.76
C GLY A 143 -0.17 1.50 22.72
N LYS A 144 1.03 1.08 22.28
CA LYS A 144 2.25 1.24 23.08
C LYS A 144 2.68 2.69 23.21
N ILE A 145 2.62 3.45 22.11
CA ILE A 145 2.92 4.88 22.13
C ILE A 145 1.95 5.58 23.10
N GLU A 146 0.64 5.34 22.96
CA GLU A 146 -0.38 5.94 23.82
C GLU A 146 -0.12 5.67 25.31
N LYS A 147 0.21 4.41 25.67
CA LYS A 147 0.52 4.02 27.04
C LYS A 147 1.84 4.58 27.58
N SER A 148 2.76 4.97 26.70
CA SER A 148 4.06 5.53 27.09
C SER A 148 4.04 7.05 27.27
N LEU A 149 2.93 7.71 26.94
CA LEU A 149 2.78 9.15 27.01
C LEU A 149 2.01 9.57 28.27
N ASP A 150 2.56 10.54 28.97
CA ASP A 150 1.88 11.22 30.10
C ASP A 150 1.10 12.41 29.53
N PHE A 151 -0.22 12.29 29.54
CA PHE A 151 -1.10 13.38 29.09
C PHE A 151 -1.50 14.28 30.27
N ALA A 152 -1.49 15.59 30.04
CA ALA A 152 -1.98 16.52 31.03
C ALA A 152 -3.45 16.23 31.41
N PRO A 153 -3.86 16.43 32.66
CA PRO A 153 -5.24 16.29 33.08
C PRO A 153 -6.18 17.13 32.17
N GLY A 154 -7.26 16.53 31.70
CA GLY A 154 -8.22 17.21 30.82
C GLY A 154 -7.89 17.20 29.35
N THR A 155 -6.77 16.60 28.90
CA THR A 155 -6.49 16.42 27.46
C THR A 155 -7.58 15.60 26.81
N SER A 156 -8.22 16.14 25.77
CA SER A 156 -9.28 15.44 25.03
C SER A 156 -8.75 14.18 24.35
N SER A 157 -9.62 13.19 24.12
CA SER A 157 -9.24 11.97 23.37
C SER A 157 -8.74 12.31 21.94
N ALA A 158 -9.32 13.33 21.32
CA ALA A 158 -8.89 13.79 20.00
C ALA A 158 -7.46 14.38 20.04
N ASP A 159 -7.12 15.15 21.05
CA ASP A 159 -5.76 15.73 21.16
C ASP A 159 -4.73 14.68 21.58
N ARG A 160 -5.09 13.72 22.45
CA ARG A 160 -4.25 12.55 22.73
C ARG A 160 -3.90 11.81 21.45
N MET A 161 -4.90 11.53 20.62
CA MET A 161 -4.68 10.84 19.35
C MET A 161 -3.78 11.62 18.38
N LYS A 162 -3.91 12.95 18.29
CA LYS A 162 -2.99 13.78 17.49
C LYS A 162 -1.54 13.63 17.95
N ILE A 163 -1.31 13.61 19.27
CA ILE A 163 0.03 13.44 19.84
C ILE A 163 0.57 12.04 19.54
N VAL A 164 -0.26 11.00 19.71
CA VAL A 164 0.10 9.60 19.38
C VAL A 164 0.50 9.48 17.90
N LEU A 165 -0.27 10.09 16.99
CA LEU A 165 0.03 10.09 15.57
C LEU A 165 1.33 10.82 15.23
N ALA A 166 1.60 11.93 15.90
CA ALA A 166 2.88 12.65 15.73
C ALA A 166 4.10 11.83 16.17
N CYS A 167 3.91 10.91 17.14
CA CYS A 167 4.96 9.99 17.58
C CYS A 167 5.07 8.73 16.71
N TYR A 168 4.00 8.36 16.02
CA TYR A 168 3.98 7.22 15.09
C TYR A 168 4.79 7.51 13.83
N ASN A 169 4.70 8.72 13.30
CA ASN A 169 5.33 9.18 12.06
C ASN A 169 6.84 9.50 12.32
#